data_9937232ae7d82d6de89ca95b7474e2df
#
_entry.id   9937232ae7d82d6de89ca95b7474e2df
#
_cell.length_a   1.000
_cell.length_b   1.000
_cell.length_c   1.000
_cell.angle_alpha   90.00
_cell.angle_beta   90.00
_cell.angle_gamma   90.00
#
_symmetry.space_group_name_H-M   'P 1'
#
loop_
_entity.id
_entity.type
_entity.pdbx_description
1 polymer ?
#
loop_
_entity_poly.entity_id
_entity_poly.type
_entity_poly.pdbx_seq_one_letter_code
_entity_poly.pdbx_strand_id
1 'polypeptide(L)'
;MDFHGNSVHQVGYGHPRVVNAIKDQLDQLPFCPRRYTNQTAIDLARKLAKLSPGRLNKMLFAPGGTNAIGMALKLARYATGRHKTISMWDSFHGASLDAISIGGESLFRKDVGPLMPGSEHIPPPRRGKCHFNCPDENHDGCIEYLKYVVEMEGDIGALIAEPMRWTTVELPPKNYWKRVRKICDENNILLIFDEIPSALGRTGKMFVCEHFDVVPDMLVIGKGLGGGIFPMAALLVHEDLDIVGDRALGHYTHEKSS
;
A
#
# COMPACT_ATOMS: atom_id res chain seq x y z
N MET A 1 1.33 12.72 26.34
CA MET A 1 1.46 13.09 24.91
C MET A 1 1.89 11.84 24.16
N ASP A 2 1.18 11.46 23.12
CA ASP A 2 1.47 10.25 22.34
C ASP A 2 2.15 10.64 21.02
N PHE A 3 3.41 10.25 20.84
CA PHE A 3 4.18 10.52 19.62
C PHE A 3 4.14 9.36 18.60
N HIS A 4 3.56 8.22 18.99
CA HIS A 4 3.49 7.03 18.14
C HIS A 4 2.11 6.88 17.49
N GLY A 5 1.05 6.71 18.27
CA GLY A 5 -0.36 6.61 17.87
C GLY A 5 -0.64 5.67 16.69
N ASN A 6 0.21 4.67 16.44
CA ASN A 6 0.16 3.79 15.27
C ASN A 6 -0.05 4.52 13.93
N SER A 7 0.38 5.78 13.83
CA SER A 7 0.20 6.64 12.65
C SER A 7 -1.26 6.86 12.23
N VAL A 8 -2.22 6.86 13.18
CA VAL A 8 -3.64 7.13 12.87
C VAL A 8 -4.06 8.58 13.17
N HIS A 9 -3.25 9.33 13.87
CA HIS A 9 -3.61 10.61 14.49
C HIS A 9 -3.04 11.84 13.76
N GLN A 10 -3.08 11.86 12.42
CA GLN A 10 -2.60 12.99 11.61
C GLN A 10 -3.29 14.32 11.98
N VAL A 11 -4.54 14.25 12.41
CA VAL A 11 -5.33 15.42 12.86
C VAL A 11 -5.47 15.50 14.39
N GLY A 12 -4.73 14.69 15.13
CA GLY A 12 -4.84 14.57 16.60
C GLY A 12 -6.00 13.67 17.02
N TYR A 13 -6.12 13.48 18.34
CA TYR A 13 -7.21 12.71 18.93
C TYR A 13 -8.46 13.57 19.13
N GLY A 14 -9.63 13.01 18.81
CA GLY A 14 -10.91 13.64 19.08
C GLY A 14 -11.14 14.94 18.33
N HIS A 15 -10.60 15.10 17.12
CA HIS A 15 -10.79 16.31 16.34
C HIS A 15 -12.29 16.62 16.16
N PRO A 16 -12.79 17.80 16.59
CA PRO A 16 -14.24 18.05 16.66
C PRO A 16 -14.99 17.85 15.35
N ARG A 17 -14.40 18.27 14.22
CA ARG A 17 -15.01 18.09 12.89
C ARG A 17 -15.15 16.62 12.52
N VAL A 18 -14.19 15.79 12.86
CA VAL A 18 -14.24 14.33 12.59
C VAL A 18 -15.30 13.68 13.47
N VAL A 19 -15.28 13.98 14.78
CA VAL A 19 -16.25 13.45 15.74
C VAL A 19 -17.67 13.81 15.36
N ASN A 20 -17.93 15.09 15.03
CA ASN A 20 -19.26 15.54 14.66
C ASN A 20 -19.73 14.92 13.34
N ALA A 21 -18.87 14.85 12.31
CA ALA A 21 -19.23 14.20 11.05
C ALA A 21 -19.64 12.72 11.23
N ILE A 22 -18.95 11.99 12.13
CA ILE A 22 -19.31 10.61 12.46
C ILE A 22 -20.67 10.55 13.16
N LYS A 23 -20.94 11.43 14.14
CA LYS A 23 -22.23 11.49 14.84
C LYS A 23 -23.36 11.78 13.87
N ASP A 24 -23.21 12.82 13.05
CA ASP A 24 -24.21 13.22 12.06
C ASP A 24 -24.49 12.08 11.06
N GLN A 25 -23.46 11.34 10.66
CA GLN A 25 -23.63 10.23 9.73
C GLN A 25 -24.30 9.00 10.39
N LEU A 26 -24.04 8.75 11.67
CA LEU A 26 -24.72 7.67 12.42
C LEU A 26 -26.23 7.94 12.54
N ASP A 27 -26.63 9.20 12.68
CA ASP A 27 -28.03 9.59 12.73
C ASP A 27 -28.73 9.49 11.34
N GLN A 28 -27.97 9.71 10.25
CA GLN A 28 -28.52 9.66 8.89
C GLN A 28 -28.54 8.24 8.31
N LEU A 29 -27.39 7.58 8.27
CA LEU A 29 -27.23 6.26 7.68
C LEU A 29 -25.99 5.57 8.29
N PRO A 30 -26.13 4.80 9.37
CA PRO A 30 -24.99 4.17 10.06
C PRO A 30 -24.31 3.07 9.25
N PHE A 31 -25.04 2.44 8.33
CA PHE A 31 -24.51 1.37 7.50
C PHE A 31 -25.17 1.34 6.11
N CYS A 32 -24.36 1.30 5.07
CA CYS A 32 -24.82 1.10 3.71
C CYS A 32 -24.33 -0.26 3.17
N PRO A 33 -25.23 -1.20 2.87
CA PRO A 33 -24.85 -2.46 2.27
C PRO A 33 -24.10 -2.27 0.97
N ARG A 34 -23.11 -3.10 0.73
CA ARG A 34 -22.20 -3.01 -0.43
C ARG A 34 -22.91 -2.93 -1.79
N ARG A 35 -24.10 -3.49 -1.91
CA ARG A 35 -24.92 -3.44 -3.13
C ARG A 35 -25.33 -2.01 -3.50
N TYR A 36 -25.42 -1.11 -2.53
CA TYR A 36 -25.85 0.26 -2.71
C TYR A 36 -24.67 1.23 -2.63
N THR A 37 -24.86 2.42 -3.16
CA THR A 37 -23.90 3.51 -3.04
C THR A 37 -24.35 4.47 -1.94
N ASN A 38 -23.40 5.12 -1.27
CA ASN A 38 -23.65 6.22 -0.37
C ASN A 38 -22.85 7.46 -0.76
N GLN A 39 -23.36 8.63 -0.42
CA GLN A 39 -22.76 9.89 -0.84
C GLN A 39 -21.39 10.12 -0.21
N THR A 40 -21.19 9.73 1.05
CA THR A 40 -19.92 9.90 1.76
C THR A 40 -18.78 9.14 1.09
N ALA A 41 -19.01 7.89 0.68
CA ALA A 41 -18.03 7.11 -0.04
C ALA A 41 -17.70 7.69 -1.43
N ILE A 42 -18.73 8.17 -2.16
CA ILE A 42 -18.54 8.83 -3.47
C ILE A 42 -17.70 10.10 -3.32
N ASP A 43 -18.00 10.94 -2.33
CA ASP A 43 -17.31 12.20 -2.12
C ASP A 43 -15.87 11.99 -1.66
N LEU A 44 -15.62 10.98 -0.82
CA LEU A 44 -14.27 10.59 -0.44
C LEU A 44 -13.47 10.08 -1.66
N ALA A 45 -14.07 9.22 -2.49
CA ALA A 45 -13.43 8.74 -3.71
C ALA A 45 -13.06 9.87 -4.67
N ARG A 46 -13.98 10.82 -4.91
CA ARG A 46 -13.71 12.01 -5.73
C ARG A 46 -12.59 12.87 -5.16
N LYS A 47 -12.55 13.04 -3.84
CA LYS A 47 -11.51 13.82 -3.17
C LYS A 47 -10.14 13.14 -3.27
N LEU A 48 -10.09 11.85 -3.04
CA LEU A 48 -8.86 11.07 -3.19
C LEU A 48 -8.35 11.10 -4.65
N ALA A 49 -9.24 10.92 -5.64
CA ALA A 49 -8.88 11.02 -7.05
C ALA A 49 -8.24 12.36 -7.43
N LYS A 50 -8.70 13.47 -6.83
CA LYS A 50 -8.12 14.79 -7.07
C LYS A 50 -6.77 15.00 -6.38
N LEU A 51 -6.51 14.30 -5.28
CA LEU A 51 -5.29 14.45 -4.49
C LEU A 51 -4.21 13.46 -4.92
N SER A 52 -4.60 12.33 -5.52
CA SER A 52 -3.71 11.25 -5.88
C SER A 52 -2.69 11.65 -6.96
N PRO A 53 -1.47 11.13 -6.90
CA PRO A 53 -0.46 11.39 -7.90
C PRO A 53 -0.82 10.71 -9.24
N GLY A 54 -0.45 11.35 -10.33
CA GLY A 54 -0.63 10.81 -11.68
C GLY A 54 -2.11 10.56 -12.01
N ARG A 55 -2.41 9.33 -12.45
CA ARG A 55 -3.75 8.90 -12.88
C ARG A 55 -4.38 7.85 -11.94
N LEU A 56 -4.05 7.85 -10.65
CA LEU A 56 -4.66 6.95 -9.67
C LEU A 56 -6.08 7.43 -9.30
N ASN A 57 -7.01 7.26 -10.21
CA ASN A 57 -8.35 7.86 -10.17
C ASN A 57 -9.48 6.87 -9.83
N LYS A 58 -9.17 5.58 -9.64
CA LYS A 58 -10.13 4.56 -9.19
C LYS A 58 -9.80 4.10 -7.77
N MET A 59 -10.83 3.96 -6.94
CA MET A 59 -10.68 3.60 -5.54
C MET A 59 -11.56 2.41 -5.17
N LEU A 60 -10.98 1.51 -4.38
CA LEU A 60 -11.73 0.47 -3.68
C LEU A 60 -11.45 0.59 -2.19
N PHE A 61 -12.49 0.87 -1.41
CA PHE A 61 -12.37 0.98 0.04
C PHE A 61 -12.31 -0.39 0.71
N ALA A 62 -11.71 -0.43 1.89
CA ALA A 62 -11.53 -1.63 2.69
C ALA A 62 -11.67 -1.32 4.17
N PRO A 63 -12.10 -2.28 5.00
CA PRO A 63 -12.22 -2.09 6.45
C PRO A 63 -10.85 -1.99 7.16
N GLY A 64 -9.75 -2.21 6.46
CA GLY A 64 -8.41 -2.07 7.02
C GLY A 64 -7.31 -2.30 6.00
N GLY A 65 -6.08 -1.94 6.37
CA GLY A 65 -4.92 -2.01 5.49
C GLY A 65 -4.64 -3.40 4.94
N THR A 66 -4.67 -4.42 5.79
CA THR A 66 -4.49 -5.83 5.40
C THR A 66 -5.47 -6.25 4.30
N ASN A 67 -6.74 -5.81 4.40
CA ASN A 67 -7.75 -6.11 3.39
C ASN A 67 -7.44 -5.42 2.06
N ALA A 68 -7.00 -4.16 2.10
CA ALA A 68 -6.61 -3.42 0.90
C ALA A 68 -5.38 -4.03 0.23
N ILE A 69 -4.40 -4.53 1.00
CA ILE A 69 -3.25 -5.28 0.47
C ILE A 69 -3.73 -6.56 -0.24
N GLY A 70 -4.61 -7.35 0.39
CA GLY A 70 -5.17 -8.55 -0.27
C GLY A 70 -5.93 -8.24 -1.56
N MET A 71 -6.62 -7.08 -1.63
CA MET A 71 -7.25 -6.60 -2.86
C MET A 71 -6.19 -6.27 -3.93
N ALA A 72 -5.12 -5.56 -3.56
CA ALA A 72 -4.04 -5.19 -4.47
C ALA A 72 -3.35 -6.43 -5.06
N LEU A 73 -3.05 -7.43 -4.24
CA LEU A 73 -2.46 -8.70 -4.69
C LEU A 73 -3.38 -9.45 -5.68
N LYS A 74 -4.68 -9.52 -5.38
CA LYS A 74 -5.65 -10.15 -6.29
C LYS A 74 -5.75 -9.40 -7.60
N LEU A 75 -5.81 -8.07 -7.56
CA LEU A 75 -5.87 -7.24 -8.77
C LEU A 75 -4.61 -7.42 -9.61
N ALA A 76 -3.42 -7.43 -9.00
CA ALA A 76 -2.17 -7.67 -9.69
C ALA A 76 -2.16 -9.02 -10.42
N ARG A 77 -2.65 -10.08 -9.77
CA ARG A 77 -2.77 -11.41 -10.38
C ARG A 77 -3.75 -11.43 -11.55
N TYR A 78 -4.89 -10.75 -11.44
CA TYR A 78 -5.86 -10.64 -12.55
C TYR A 78 -5.29 -9.84 -13.72
N ALA A 79 -4.61 -8.73 -13.45
CA ALA A 79 -4.08 -7.85 -14.48
C ALA A 79 -2.90 -8.46 -15.23
N THR A 80 -2.03 -9.20 -14.55
CA THR A 80 -0.80 -9.74 -15.15
C THR A 80 -0.89 -11.21 -15.53
N GLY A 81 -1.87 -11.96 -15.00
CA GLY A 81 -1.92 -13.42 -15.13
C GLY A 81 -0.81 -14.14 -14.35
N ARG A 82 -0.01 -13.41 -13.56
CA ARG A 82 1.14 -13.92 -12.83
C ARG A 82 0.86 -13.88 -11.33
N HIS A 83 1.34 -14.88 -10.58
CA HIS A 83 1.01 -15.00 -9.15
C HIS A 83 2.16 -14.62 -8.20
N LYS A 84 3.40 -14.56 -8.70
CA LYS A 84 4.56 -14.22 -7.87
C LYS A 84 4.62 -12.72 -7.57
N THR A 85 5.03 -12.40 -6.36
CA THR A 85 5.18 -11.03 -5.87
C THR A 85 6.55 -10.87 -5.22
N ILE A 86 7.30 -9.84 -5.61
CA ILE A 86 8.51 -9.42 -4.91
C ILE A 86 8.11 -8.45 -3.80
N SER A 87 8.68 -8.61 -2.62
CA SER A 87 8.64 -7.63 -1.54
C SER A 87 10.02 -7.48 -0.88
N MET A 88 10.10 -6.73 0.20
CA MET A 88 11.36 -6.51 0.89
C MET A 88 11.41 -7.27 2.22
N TRP A 89 12.58 -7.80 2.59
CA TRP A 89 12.82 -8.22 3.96
C TRP A 89 12.55 -7.09 4.95
N ASP A 90 12.14 -7.43 6.16
CA ASP A 90 11.72 -6.49 7.22
C ASP A 90 10.49 -5.64 6.91
N SER A 91 9.79 -5.86 5.79
CA SER A 91 8.55 -5.14 5.49
C SER A 91 7.35 -5.70 6.26
N PHE A 92 6.36 -4.85 6.51
CA PHE A 92 5.09 -5.24 7.12
C PHE A 92 3.91 -4.70 6.32
N HIS A 93 3.09 -5.61 5.78
CA HIS A 93 1.94 -5.26 4.95
C HIS A 93 0.59 -5.70 5.55
N GLY A 94 0.58 -6.18 6.77
CA GLY A 94 -0.62 -6.63 7.48
C GLY A 94 -0.45 -7.97 8.16
N ALA A 95 -1.47 -8.42 8.87
CA ALA A 95 -1.43 -9.58 9.75
C ALA A 95 -2.24 -10.81 9.25
N SER A 96 -2.87 -10.75 8.08
CA SER A 96 -3.47 -11.94 7.46
C SER A 96 -2.41 -12.82 6.80
N LEU A 97 -2.70 -14.09 6.54
CA LEU A 97 -1.71 -15.03 6.00
C LEU A 97 -1.14 -14.60 4.65
N ASP A 98 -1.94 -13.99 3.78
CA ASP A 98 -1.46 -13.42 2.51
C ASP A 98 -0.52 -12.23 2.74
N ALA A 99 -0.88 -11.30 3.62
CA ALA A 99 -0.06 -10.14 3.94
C ALA A 99 1.24 -10.54 4.68
N ILE A 100 1.19 -11.51 5.60
CA ILE A 100 2.38 -12.05 6.27
C ILE A 100 3.28 -12.77 5.28
N SER A 101 2.71 -13.48 4.31
CA SER A 101 3.49 -14.22 3.30
C SER A 101 4.36 -13.28 2.46
N ILE A 102 3.81 -12.14 2.03
CA ILE A 102 4.55 -11.12 1.30
C ILE A 102 5.33 -10.16 2.22
N GLY A 103 4.98 -10.07 3.50
CA GLY A 103 5.75 -9.32 4.49
C GLY A 103 7.10 -9.99 4.75
N GLY A 104 8.14 -9.20 5.05
CA GLY A 104 9.48 -9.70 5.28
C GLY A 104 9.92 -9.72 6.75
N GLU A 105 9.11 -9.17 7.67
CA GLU A 105 9.48 -9.03 9.07
C GLU A 105 9.38 -10.37 9.80
N SER A 106 10.51 -10.85 10.35
CA SER A 106 10.63 -12.18 10.97
C SER A 106 9.68 -12.38 12.15
N LEU A 107 9.37 -11.31 12.89
CA LEU A 107 8.46 -11.35 14.04
C LEU A 107 7.10 -11.95 13.69
N PHE A 108 6.58 -11.65 12.50
CA PHE A 108 5.26 -12.10 12.06
C PHE A 108 5.29 -13.41 11.26
N ARG A 109 6.46 -13.82 10.77
CA ARG A 109 6.62 -15.00 9.90
C ARG A 109 7.03 -16.25 10.66
N LYS A 110 7.69 -16.08 11.81
CA LYS A 110 8.22 -17.18 12.59
C LYS A 110 7.08 -18.08 13.09
N ASP A 111 7.23 -19.39 12.90
CA ASP A 111 6.33 -20.43 13.38
C ASP A 111 4.88 -20.36 12.85
N VAL A 112 4.65 -19.65 11.72
CA VAL A 112 3.31 -19.46 11.11
C VAL A 112 3.17 -20.21 9.76
N GLY A 113 4.16 -21.01 9.39
CA GLY A 113 4.13 -21.70 8.10
C GLY A 113 3.07 -22.84 8.01
N PRO A 114 2.78 -23.31 6.78
CA PRO A 114 3.35 -22.86 5.52
C PRO A 114 2.78 -21.51 5.07
N LEU A 115 3.66 -20.63 4.57
CA LEU A 115 3.27 -19.37 3.96
C LEU A 115 2.86 -19.56 2.50
N MET A 116 2.20 -18.56 1.94
CA MET A 116 1.73 -18.59 0.55
C MET A 116 2.93 -18.66 -0.42
N PRO A 117 2.91 -19.57 -1.42
CA PRO A 117 3.97 -19.67 -2.42
C PRO A 117 4.01 -18.45 -3.34
N GLY A 118 5.18 -18.21 -3.94
CA GLY A 118 5.39 -17.10 -4.87
C GLY A 118 5.57 -15.75 -4.19
N SER A 119 6.10 -15.74 -2.97
CA SER A 119 6.48 -14.54 -2.23
C SER A 119 7.99 -14.45 -2.16
N GLU A 120 8.56 -13.69 -3.10
CA GLU A 120 10.00 -13.49 -3.21
C GLU A 120 10.42 -12.26 -2.41
N HIS A 121 11.59 -12.32 -1.76
CA HIS A 121 12.04 -11.22 -0.91
C HIS A 121 13.43 -10.75 -1.32
N ILE A 122 13.57 -9.43 -1.40
CA ILE A 122 14.85 -8.77 -1.64
C ILE A 122 15.27 -7.95 -0.40
N PRO A 123 16.58 -7.74 -0.19
CA PRO A 123 17.04 -6.86 0.87
C PRO A 123 16.56 -5.42 0.68
N PRO A 124 16.13 -4.73 1.75
CA PRO A 124 15.75 -3.32 1.68
C PRO A 124 16.97 -2.42 1.42
N PRO A 125 16.80 -1.29 0.72
CA PRO A 125 17.88 -0.34 0.44
C PRO A 125 18.20 0.52 1.68
N ARG A 126 18.97 -0.02 2.61
CA ARG A 126 19.34 0.65 3.87
C ARG A 126 20.60 1.46 3.73
N ARG A 127 20.54 2.74 4.07
CA ARG A 127 21.73 3.59 4.16
C ARG A 127 22.65 3.15 5.30
N GLY A 128 23.94 3.10 5.05
CA GLY A 128 24.96 2.70 6.03
C GLY A 128 24.92 1.22 6.45
N LYS A 129 23.93 0.44 5.97
CA LYS A 129 23.74 -0.97 6.33
C LYS A 129 23.28 -1.82 5.14
N CYS A 130 23.70 -1.47 3.93
CA CYS A 130 23.35 -2.22 2.74
C CYS A 130 24.01 -3.62 2.75
N HIS A 131 23.24 -4.66 2.50
CA HIS A 131 23.73 -6.04 2.43
C HIS A 131 24.75 -6.28 1.31
N PHE A 132 24.76 -5.42 0.30
CA PHE A 132 25.70 -5.46 -0.84
C PHE A 132 26.83 -4.45 -0.71
N ASN A 133 27.01 -3.84 0.46
CA ASN A 133 27.98 -2.74 0.68
C ASN A 133 27.89 -1.61 -0.34
N CYS A 134 26.69 -1.32 -0.82
CA CYS A 134 26.47 -0.22 -1.75
C CYS A 134 26.81 1.12 -1.11
N PRO A 135 27.37 2.07 -1.88
CA PRO A 135 27.38 3.47 -1.49
C PRO A 135 25.96 4.00 -1.23
N ASP A 136 25.80 4.88 -0.23
CA ASP A 136 24.50 5.41 0.17
C ASP A 136 23.77 6.22 -0.91
N GLU A 137 24.52 6.69 -1.91
CA GLU A 137 23.98 7.55 -2.95
C GLU A 137 23.20 6.79 -4.04
N ASN A 138 23.55 5.52 -4.32
CA ASN A 138 23.03 4.85 -5.51
C ASN A 138 22.43 3.45 -5.30
N HIS A 139 22.91 2.67 -4.34
CA HIS A 139 22.47 1.28 -4.08
C HIS A 139 22.47 0.38 -5.32
N ASP A 140 23.54 0.43 -6.14
CA ASP A 140 23.65 -0.34 -7.39
C ASP A 140 23.48 -1.85 -7.16
N GLY A 141 24.14 -2.42 -6.16
CA GLY A 141 24.02 -3.84 -5.85
C GLY A 141 22.60 -4.29 -5.51
N CYS A 142 21.81 -3.43 -4.82
CA CYS A 142 20.39 -3.71 -4.53
C CYS A 142 19.57 -3.76 -5.83
N ILE A 143 19.84 -2.86 -6.77
CA ILE A 143 19.16 -2.82 -8.06
C ILE A 143 19.55 -3.99 -8.95
N GLU A 144 20.84 -4.32 -9.01
CA GLU A 144 21.30 -5.49 -9.79
C GLU A 144 20.76 -6.81 -9.22
N TYR A 145 20.64 -6.93 -7.91
CA TYR A 145 20.01 -8.08 -7.29
C TYR A 145 18.51 -8.17 -7.62
N LEU A 146 17.79 -7.05 -7.62
CA LEU A 146 16.38 -7.02 -8.07
C LEU A 146 16.25 -7.51 -9.52
N LYS A 147 17.10 -7.02 -10.43
CA LYS A 147 17.11 -7.48 -11.84
C LYS A 147 17.36 -8.99 -11.93
N TYR A 148 18.34 -9.49 -11.18
CA TYR A 148 18.64 -10.90 -11.13
C TYR A 148 17.45 -11.74 -10.68
N VAL A 149 16.75 -11.34 -9.62
CA VAL A 149 15.53 -12.04 -9.15
C VAL A 149 14.43 -12.01 -10.22
N VAL A 150 14.20 -10.86 -10.86
CA VAL A 150 13.20 -10.74 -11.94
C VAL A 150 13.52 -11.67 -13.11
N GLU A 151 14.79 -11.76 -13.51
CA GLU A 151 15.25 -12.64 -14.59
C GLU A 151 15.09 -14.12 -14.22
N MET A 152 15.52 -14.51 -13.02
CA MET A 152 15.47 -15.91 -12.59
C MET A 152 14.04 -16.42 -12.37
N GLU A 153 13.17 -15.61 -11.81
CA GLU A 153 11.78 -15.97 -11.55
C GLU A 153 10.91 -15.94 -12.81
N GLY A 154 11.14 -14.98 -13.72
CA GLY A 154 10.52 -14.87 -15.05
C GLY A 154 9.03 -14.56 -15.09
N ASP A 155 8.27 -14.78 -14.00
CA ASP A 155 6.81 -14.66 -13.94
C ASP A 155 6.31 -13.78 -12.77
N ILE A 156 7.10 -12.79 -12.39
CA ILE A 156 6.73 -11.82 -11.36
C ILE A 156 5.57 -10.94 -11.86
N GLY A 157 4.47 -10.91 -11.11
CA GLY A 157 3.30 -10.07 -11.42
C GLY A 157 3.33 -8.71 -10.73
N ALA A 158 3.90 -8.63 -9.52
CA ALA A 158 3.95 -7.39 -8.76
C ALA A 158 5.23 -7.25 -7.94
N LEU A 159 5.60 -6.00 -7.66
CA LEU A 159 6.53 -5.63 -6.61
C LEU A 159 5.79 -4.74 -5.61
N ILE A 160 5.76 -5.14 -4.34
CA ILE A 160 5.15 -4.35 -3.27
C ILE A 160 6.22 -3.85 -2.31
N ALA A 161 6.13 -2.57 -1.92
CA ALA A 161 7.05 -1.99 -0.96
C ALA A 161 6.43 -0.82 -0.18
N GLU A 162 6.96 -0.59 1.01
CA GLU A 162 6.84 0.68 1.71
C GLU A 162 7.85 1.66 1.08
N PRO A 163 7.43 2.76 0.42
CA PRO A 163 8.39 3.67 -0.24
C PRO A 163 9.33 4.36 0.77
N MET A 164 8.91 4.44 2.02
CA MET A 164 9.70 4.77 3.19
C MET A 164 9.39 3.71 4.26
N ARG A 165 10.39 3.01 4.75
CA ARG A 165 10.24 2.07 5.85
C ARG A 165 9.85 2.84 7.12
N TRP A 166 8.60 2.72 7.56
CA TRP A 166 8.08 3.61 8.58
C TRP A 166 8.52 3.22 10.01
N THR A 167 8.73 1.93 10.32
CA THR A 167 9.14 1.47 11.65
C THR A 167 10.54 1.92 12.03
N THR A 168 11.44 2.04 11.07
CA THR A 168 12.82 2.47 11.25
C THR A 168 13.09 3.85 10.65
N VAL A 169 12.09 4.45 9.98
CA VAL A 169 12.18 5.74 9.29
C VAL A 169 13.35 5.76 8.29
N GLU A 170 13.49 4.65 7.54
CA GLU A 170 14.54 4.51 6.54
C GLU A 170 14.03 4.96 5.16
N LEU A 171 14.82 5.81 4.53
CA LEU A 171 14.58 6.32 3.18
C LEU A 171 15.64 5.76 2.24
N PRO A 172 15.24 5.22 1.08
CA PRO A 172 16.22 4.85 0.05
C PRO A 172 16.86 6.10 -0.57
N PRO A 173 17.94 5.94 -1.36
CA PRO A 173 18.48 7.01 -2.18
C PRO A 173 17.42 7.61 -3.11
N LYS A 174 17.56 8.91 -3.41
CA LYS A 174 16.56 9.67 -4.19
C LYS A 174 16.16 9.01 -5.53
N ASN A 175 17.11 8.35 -6.19
CA ASN A 175 16.88 7.73 -7.50
C ASN A 175 16.49 6.23 -7.43
N TYR A 176 16.45 5.64 -6.24
CA TYR A 176 16.18 4.22 -6.07
C TYR A 176 14.83 3.81 -6.67
N TRP A 177 13.77 4.48 -6.27
CA TRP A 177 12.42 4.17 -6.76
C TRP A 177 12.23 4.44 -8.25
N LYS A 178 12.93 5.42 -8.83
CA LYS A 178 12.93 5.63 -10.29
C LYS A 178 13.53 4.44 -11.04
N ARG A 179 14.59 3.85 -10.49
CA ARG A 179 15.22 2.65 -11.06
C ARG A 179 14.35 1.42 -10.89
N VAL A 180 13.72 1.24 -9.72
CA VAL A 180 12.75 0.16 -9.49
C VAL A 180 11.57 0.30 -10.45
N ARG A 181 11.01 1.50 -10.62
CA ARG A 181 9.92 1.77 -11.57
C ARG A 181 10.30 1.36 -12.99
N LYS A 182 11.50 1.73 -13.42
CA LYS A 182 12.01 1.35 -14.74
C LYS A 182 12.09 -0.17 -14.93
N ILE A 183 12.59 -0.90 -13.94
CA ILE A 183 12.64 -2.37 -13.99
C ILE A 183 11.22 -2.95 -14.08
N CYS A 184 10.30 -2.43 -13.29
CA CYS A 184 8.90 -2.86 -13.33
C CYS A 184 8.27 -2.63 -14.72
N ASP A 185 8.49 -1.46 -15.32
CA ASP A 185 7.98 -1.10 -16.64
C ASP A 185 8.53 -2.02 -17.74
N GLU A 186 9.84 -2.26 -17.72
CA GLU A 186 10.54 -3.09 -18.71
C GLU A 186 10.11 -4.58 -18.64
N ASN A 187 9.57 -5.04 -17.51
CA ASN A 187 9.19 -6.44 -17.28
C ASN A 187 7.67 -6.64 -17.11
N ASN A 188 6.86 -5.61 -17.31
CA ASN A 188 5.40 -5.63 -17.07
C ASN A 188 5.06 -6.12 -15.65
N ILE A 189 5.77 -5.63 -14.64
CA ILE A 189 5.55 -5.86 -13.22
C ILE A 189 4.79 -4.66 -12.65
N LEU A 190 3.70 -4.90 -11.93
CA LEU A 190 2.95 -3.82 -11.30
C LEU A 190 3.64 -3.38 -9.99
N LEU A 191 3.94 -2.09 -9.90
CA LEU A 191 4.51 -1.49 -8.69
C LEU A 191 3.39 -1.08 -7.73
N ILE A 192 3.41 -1.66 -6.53
CA ILE A 192 2.45 -1.37 -5.46
C ILE A 192 3.19 -0.65 -4.33
N PHE A 193 2.78 0.57 -4.01
CA PHE A 193 3.27 1.26 -2.82
C PHE A 193 2.30 1.12 -1.66
N ASP A 194 2.80 0.60 -0.55
CA ASP A 194 2.12 0.58 0.74
C ASP A 194 2.46 1.85 1.51
N GLU A 195 1.57 2.80 1.46
CA GLU A 195 1.68 4.05 2.22
C GLU A 195 0.65 4.13 3.37
N ILE A 196 0.15 2.98 3.83
CA ILE A 196 -0.81 2.92 4.94
C ILE A 196 -0.34 3.75 6.14
N PRO A 197 0.92 3.65 6.59
CA PRO A 197 1.38 4.45 7.73
C PRO A 197 1.89 5.84 7.36
N SER A 198 2.29 6.08 6.13
CA SER A 198 3.14 7.21 5.76
C SER A 198 2.48 8.27 4.88
N ALA A 199 1.31 7.98 4.28
CA ALA A 199 0.53 8.94 3.50
C ALA A 199 -0.17 10.00 4.36
N LEU A 200 -0.93 10.86 3.69
CA LEU A 200 -1.85 11.85 4.25
C LEU A 200 -1.12 12.92 5.09
N GLY A 201 -0.03 13.45 4.56
CA GLY A 201 0.68 14.58 5.13
C GLY A 201 1.78 14.21 6.13
N ARG A 202 1.95 12.93 6.48
CA ARG A 202 2.91 12.46 7.49
C ARG A 202 4.35 12.90 7.21
N THR A 203 4.75 12.98 5.95
CA THR A 203 6.12 13.33 5.52
C THR A 203 6.23 14.76 4.96
N GLY A 204 5.18 15.57 5.09
CA GLY A 204 5.13 16.93 4.55
C GLY A 204 4.58 17.02 3.12
N LYS A 205 4.38 15.88 2.44
CA LYS A 205 3.60 15.77 1.20
C LYS A 205 2.39 14.88 1.42
N MET A 206 1.40 14.94 0.51
CA MET A 206 0.20 14.12 0.65
C MET A 206 0.55 12.64 0.59
N PHE A 207 1.44 12.25 -0.31
CA PHE A 207 1.93 10.88 -0.47
C PHE A 207 3.45 10.84 -0.48
N VAL A 208 4.04 9.76 0.02
CA VAL A 208 5.50 9.60 0.09
C VAL A 208 6.11 9.48 -1.30
N CYS A 209 5.45 8.81 -2.22
CA CYS A 209 5.92 8.64 -3.59
C CYS A 209 6.22 9.97 -4.31
N GLU A 210 5.55 11.07 -3.91
CA GLU A 210 5.81 12.42 -4.44
C GLU A 210 7.22 12.96 -4.11
N HIS A 211 7.88 12.44 -3.06
CA HIS A 211 9.27 12.81 -2.74
C HIS A 211 10.27 12.24 -3.75
N PHE A 212 9.88 11.17 -4.42
CA PHE A 212 10.73 10.44 -5.37
C PHE A 212 10.35 10.71 -6.84
N ASP A 213 9.29 11.49 -7.10
CA ASP A 213 8.70 11.70 -8.43
C ASP A 213 8.40 10.37 -9.14
N VAL A 214 7.82 9.40 -8.40
CA VAL A 214 7.43 8.09 -8.92
C VAL A 214 5.96 7.87 -8.63
N VAL A 215 5.20 7.49 -9.67
CA VAL A 215 3.81 7.08 -9.54
C VAL A 215 3.76 5.55 -9.61
N PRO A 216 3.26 4.87 -8.57
CA PRO A 216 3.04 3.43 -8.62
C PRO A 216 1.81 3.10 -9.49
N ASP A 217 1.66 1.83 -9.88
CA ASP A 217 0.43 1.34 -10.54
C ASP A 217 -0.72 1.23 -9.54
N MET A 218 -0.38 0.92 -8.29
CA MET A 218 -1.31 0.81 -7.17
C MET A 218 -0.73 1.49 -5.93
N LEU A 219 -1.57 2.23 -5.23
CA LEU A 219 -1.23 2.90 -3.98
C LEU A 219 -2.20 2.48 -2.89
N VAL A 220 -1.70 1.95 -1.78
CA VAL A 220 -2.52 1.56 -0.65
C VAL A 220 -2.35 2.56 0.48
N ILE A 221 -3.46 3.09 0.98
CA ILE A 221 -3.50 4.04 2.10
C ILE A 221 -4.46 3.56 3.18
N GLY A 222 -4.25 4.00 4.41
CA GLY A 222 -5.08 3.58 5.54
C GLY A 222 -4.81 4.42 6.78
N LYS A 223 -4.87 3.79 7.95
CA LYS A 223 -4.56 4.42 9.24
C LYS A 223 -5.16 5.83 9.40
N GLY A 224 -4.41 6.87 9.04
CA GLY A 224 -4.85 8.26 9.12
C GLY A 224 -6.07 8.60 8.28
N LEU A 225 -6.42 7.78 7.28
CA LEU A 225 -7.62 7.96 6.47
C LEU A 225 -8.89 7.95 7.32
N GLY A 226 -8.92 7.14 8.38
CA GLY A 226 -10.03 7.06 9.33
C GLY A 226 -10.03 8.12 10.42
N GLY A 227 -9.17 9.14 10.33
CA GLY A 227 -9.12 10.27 11.28
C GLY A 227 -8.78 9.87 12.72
N GLY A 228 -8.15 8.71 12.92
CA GLY A 228 -7.80 8.18 14.23
C GLY A 228 -8.96 7.53 15.01
N ILE A 229 -10.14 7.43 14.39
CA ILE A 229 -11.36 6.90 15.04
C ILE A 229 -11.89 5.69 14.27
N PHE A 230 -11.98 5.78 12.94
CA PHE A 230 -12.64 4.79 12.12
C PHE A 230 -11.64 3.91 11.37
N PRO A 231 -11.71 2.55 11.50
CA PRO A 231 -10.84 1.67 10.76
C PRO A 231 -11.24 1.64 9.29
N MET A 232 -10.38 2.18 8.42
CA MET A 232 -10.58 2.14 6.98
C MET A 232 -9.27 2.22 6.21
N ALA A 233 -9.29 1.73 5.00
CA ALA A 233 -8.21 1.83 4.04
C ALA A 233 -8.79 2.00 2.62
N ALA A 234 -7.92 2.34 1.67
CA ALA A 234 -8.26 2.41 0.26
C ALA A 234 -7.11 1.88 -0.59
N LEU A 235 -7.47 1.14 -1.63
CA LEU A 235 -6.63 0.82 -2.77
C LEU A 235 -6.93 1.81 -3.88
N LEU A 236 -5.93 2.57 -4.30
CA LEU A 236 -5.99 3.54 -5.40
C LEU A 236 -5.27 2.95 -6.60
N VAL A 237 -5.90 2.98 -7.76
CA VAL A 237 -5.35 2.42 -8.99
C VAL A 237 -5.62 3.31 -10.19
N HIS A 238 -4.87 3.08 -11.25
CA HIS A 238 -5.15 3.66 -12.55
C HIS A 238 -6.43 3.04 -13.16
N GLU A 239 -7.16 3.81 -13.94
CA GLU A 239 -8.41 3.34 -14.58
C GLU A 239 -8.21 2.13 -15.50
N ASP A 240 -7.03 1.96 -16.10
CA ASP A 240 -6.70 0.79 -16.93
C ASP A 240 -6.68 -0.52 -16.12
N LEU A 241 -6.61 -0.44 -14.79
CA LEU A 241 -6.71 -1.59 -13.88
C LEU A 241 -8.15 -1.85 -13.38
N ASP A 242 -9.14 -1.09 -13.83
CA ASP A 242 -10.57 -1.34 -13.55
C ASP A 242 -11.13 -2.46 -14.45
N ILE A 243 -10.53 -3.65 -14.35
CA ILE A 243 -10.73 -4.79 -15.27
C ILE A 243 -11.53 -5.95 -14.66
N VAL A 244 -11.98 -5.81 -13.40
CA VAL A 244 -12.59 -6.92 -12.65
C VAL A 244 -14.06 -6.68 -12.31
N GLY A 245 -14.80 -6.05 -13.22
CA GLY A 245 -16.22 -5.75 -13.03
C GLY A 245 -17.12 -6.97 -12.77
N ASP A 246 -16.72 -8.14 -13.25
CA ASP A 246 -17.39 -9.44 -13.08
C ASP A 246 -16.88 -10.26 -11.90
N ARG A 247 -15.91 -9.76 -11.14
CA ARG A 247 -15.23 -10.47 -10.05
C ARG A 247 -15.19 -9.64 -8.77
N ALA A 248 -14.96 -10.30 -7.64
CA ALA A 248 -14.88 -9.64 -6.34
C ALA A 248 -13.42 -9.57 -5.84
N LEU A 249 -12.81 -8.40 -5.88
CA LEU A 249 -11.51 -8.14 -5.23
C LEU A 249 -11.66 -8.12 -3.71
N GLY A 250 -12.66 -7.39 -3.20
CA GLY A 250 -13.05 -7.32 -1.79
C GLY A 250 -14.16 -8.30 -1.47
N HIS A 251 -15.26 -7.82 -1.03
CA HIS A 251 -16.45 -8.49 -0.50
C HIS A 251 -16.51 -8.47 1.02
N TYR A 252 -15.92 -7.45 1.60
CA TYR A 252 -15.99 -7.24 3.05
C TYR A 252 -17.28 -6.49 3.40
N THR A 253 -17.97 -6.92 4.47
CA THR A 253 -19.25 -6.32 4.88
C THR A 253 -19.13 -4.80 5.07
N HIS A 254 -18.04 -4.33 5.69
CA HIS A 254 -17.80 -2.93 6.01
C HIS A 254 -16.78 -2.25 5.09
N GLU A 255 -16.65 -2.67 3.83
CA GLU A 255 -15.67 -2.07 2.92
C GLU A 255 -15.98 -0.61 2.52
N LYS A 256 -17.24 -0.20 2.65
CA LYS A 256 -17.67 1.17 2.39
C LYS A 256 -18.86 1.57 3.29
N SER A 257 -18.73 1.36 4.59
CA SER A 257 -19.67 1.92 5.55
C SER A 257 -19.73 3.44 5.44
N SER A 258 -20.88 3.95 5.75
CA SER A 258 -21.18 5.40 5.61
C SER A 258 -20.34 6.22 6.56
#